data_3071d56d34861cc8ba0341de3158385c
#
_entry.id   3071d56d34861cc8ba0341de3158385c
#
_cell.length_a   1.000
_cell.length_b   1.000
_cell.length_c   1.000
_cell.angle_alpha   90.00
_cell.angle_beta   90.00
_cell.angle_gamma   90.00
#
_symmetry.space_group_name_H-M   'P 1'
#
loop_
_entity.id
_entity.type
_entity.pdbx_description
1 polymer ?
#
loop_
_entity_poly.entity_id
_entity_poly.type
_entity_poly.pdbx_seq_one_letter_code
_entity_poly.pdbx_strand_id
1 'polypeptide(L)'
;KMQTMVKFGYHQTGGAGVTNNDTNLKNHNSFFADFKIGDEYLNLKDEKLSLKIDVEGHELNVLEGINKTLVNNKCILQIEIFEKNFQSVNNYLLSMNYKKIFEVKNRSNFFYKNL
;
A
#
# COMPACT_ATOMS: atom_id res chain seq x y z
N LYS A 1 -11.64 0.98 15.20
CA LYS A 1 -10.79 -0.21 15.11
C LYS A 1 -11.42 -1.18 14.11
N MET A 2 -10.73 -1.41 13.01
CA MET A 2 -11.20 -2.30 11.96
C MET A 2 -10.44 -3.63 12.06
N GLN A 3 -11.16 -4.73 12.03
CA GLN A 3 -10.57 -6.06 11.94
C GLN A 3 -10.87 -6.64 10.56
N THR A 4 -9.89 -7.27 9.98
CA THR A 4 -10.06 -8.02 8.73
C THR A 4 -9.20 -9.27 8.77
N MET A 5 -9.52 -10.19 7.89
CA MET A 5 -8.79 -11.45 7.80
C MET A 5 -7.60 -11.29 6.86
N VAL A 6 -6.43 -11.69 7.33
CA VAL A 6 -5.23 -11.79 6.50
C VAL A 6 -5.08 -13.24 6.06
N LYS A 7 -4.91 -13.46 4.78
CA LYS A 7 -4.66 -14.78 4.22
C LYS A 7 -3.30 -14.83 3.53
N PHE A 8 -2.67 -15.97 3.55
CA PHE A 8 -1.46 -16.22 2.78
C PHE A 8 -1.50 -17.61 2.17
N GLY A 9 -0.83 -17.77 1.04
CA GLY A 9 -0.79 -19.06 0.34
C GLY A 9 0.03 -20.10 1.08
N TYR A 10 -0.39 -21.35 0.98
CA TYR A 10 0.37 -22.49 1.47
C TYR A 10 1.66 -22.63 0.64
N HIS A 11 2.78 -22.80 1.29
CA HIS A 11 4.11 -22.90 0.65
C HIS A 11 4.64 -21.62 -0.03
N GLN A 12 4.01 -20.50 0.19
CA GLN A 12 4.54 -19.21 -0.31
C GLN A 12 5.16 -18.42 0.83
N THR A 13 6.35 -17.89 0.59
CA THR A 13 6.96 -16.88 1.43
C THR A 13 6.70 -15.52 0.79
N GLY A 14 6.08 -14.58 1.51
CA GLY A 14 5.84 -13.23 1.04
C GLY A 14 4.57 -13.02 0.22
N GLY A 15 3.68 -14.00 0.16
CA GLY A 15 2.41 -13.89 -0.59
C GLY A 15 1.19 -13.66 0.28
N ALA A 16 1.31 -12.95 1.40
CA ALA A 16 0.20 -12.66 2.29
C ALA A 16 -0.69 -11.55 1.71
N GLY A 17 -1.99 -11.72 1.79
CA GLY A 17 -2.97 -10.74 1.34
C GLY A 17 -4.10 -10.56 2.35
N VAL A 18 -4.85 -9.48 2.18
CA VAL A 18 -6.00 -9.13 3.02
C VAL A 18 -7.29 -9.56 2.33
N THR A 19 -8.22 -10.15 3.07
CA THR A 19 -9.52 -10.53 2.54
C THR A 19 -10.62 -10.33 3.58
N ASN A 20 -11.77 -9.88 3.12
CA ASN A 20 -13.01 -9.83 3.91
C ASN A 20 -13.96 -10.98 3.55
N ASN A 21 -13.53 -11.90 2.72
CA ASN A 21 -14.39 -12.92 2.14
C ASN A 21 -13.99 -14.31 2.63
N ASP A 22 -14.87 -14.98 3.35
CA ASP A 22 -14.65 -16.32 3.91
C ASP A 22 -14.64 -17.43 2.87
N THR A 23 -15.10 -17.18 1.65
CA THR A 23 -15.35 -18.21 0.65
C THR A 23 -14.08 -18.82 0.04
N ASN A 24 -12.93 -18.17 0.19
CA ASN A 24 -11.66 -18.59 -0.43
C ASN A 24 -10.62 -19.11 0.58
N LEU A 25 -11.04 -19.53 1.77
CA LEU A 25 -10.11 -19.91 2.84
C LEU A 25 -9.72 -21.39 2.86
N LYS A 26 -10.32 -22.23 2.02
CA LYS A 26 -10.12 -23.68 2.05
C LYS A 26 -8.67 -24.15 1.82
N ASN A 27 -7.86 -23.35 1.11
CA ASN A 27 -6.49 -23.69 0.74
C ASN A 27 -5.47 -22.67 1.27
N HIS A 28 -5.85 -21.84 2.25
CA HIS A 28 -5.00 -20.79 2.78
C HIS A 28 -4.97 -20.81 4.30
N ASN A 29 -3.81 -20.60 4.86
CA ASN A 29 -3.69 -20.22 6.26
C ASN A 29 -4.17 -18.79 6.44
N SER A 30 -4.92 -18.52 7.52
CA SER A 30 -5.47 -17.20 7.76
C SER A 30 -5.54 -16.90 9.25
N PHE A 31 -5.53 -15.61 9.55
CA PHE A 31 -5.72 -15.11 10.91
C PHE A 31 -6.38 -13.73 10.86
N PHE A 32 -6.98 -13.32 11.97
CA PHE A 32 -7.53 -11.97 12.08
C PHE A 32 -6.45 -11.01 12.54
N ALA A 33 -6.46 -9.81 11.96
CA ALA A 33 -5.56 -8.72 12.32
C ALA A 33 -6.33 -7.42 12.50
N ASP A 34 -5.86 -6.57 13.41
CA ASP A 34 -6.38 -5.22 13.55
C ASP A 34 -5.74 -4.31 12.51
N PHE A 35 -6.56 -3.57 11.79
CA PHE A 35 -6.11 -2.56 10.84
C PHE A 35 -6.32 -1.18 11.41
N LYS A 36 -5.38 -0.30 11.16
CA LYS A 36 -5.39 1.06 11.71
C LYS A 36 -5.07 2.05 10.61
N ILE A 37 -5.57 3.26 10.76
CA ILE A 37 -5.28 4.36 9.85
C ILE A 37 -3.91 4.93 10.23
N GLY A 38 -2.99 4.94 9.26
CA GLY A 38 -1.61 5.35 9.51
C GLY A 38 -1.48 6.76 10.07
N ASP A 39 -2.26 7.70 9.55
CA ASP A 39 -2.23 9.10 10.01
C ASP A 39 -2.62 9.30 11.49
N GLU A 40 -3.28 8.32 12.10
CA GLU A 40 -3.59 8.35 13.54
C GLU A 40 -2.36 8.04 14.41
N TYR A 41 -1.36 7.39 13.83
CA TYR A 41 -0.14 6.97 14.52
C TYR A 41 1.11 7.74 14.07
N LEU A 42 1.13 8.18 12.82
CA LEU A 42 2.26 8.91 12.25
C LEU A 42 2.02 10.40 12.39
N ASN A 43 2.70 11.04 13.30
CA ASN A 43 2.63 12.48 13.50
C ASN A 43 3.92 13.13 12.97
N LEU A 44 4.13 13.02 11.65
CA LEU A 44 5.32 13.52 10.96
C LEU A 44 4.98 14.74 10.13
N LYS A 45 5.80 15.77 10.25
CA LYS A 45 5.64 17.00 9.49
C LYS A 45 6.99 17.60 9.13
N ASP A 46 7.10 18.09 7.88
CA ASP A 46 8.31 18.73 7.36
C ASP A 46 9.54 17.81 7.34
N GLU A 47 9.28 16.50 7.29
CA GLU A 47 10.32 15.47 7.26
C GLU A 47 10.62 15.01 5.82
N LYS A 48 11.74 14.32 5.67
CA LYS A 48 12.09 13.59 4.44
C LYS A 48 11.90 12.11 4.70
N LEU A 49 11.00 11.50 3.96
CA LEU A 49 10.60 10.11 4.17
C LEU A 49 10.86 9.25 2.95
N SER A 50 11.31 8.03 3.20
CA SER A 50 11.32 6.96 2.20
C SER A 50 10.35 5.90 2.66
N LEU A 51 9.37 5.58 1.82
CA LEU A 51 8.31 4.64 2.15
C LEU A 51 8.28 3.52 1.13
N LYS A 52 8.17 2.30 1.61
CA LYS A 52 7.89 1.13 0.77
C LYS A 52 6.48 0.65 1.06
N ILE A 53 5.68 0.48 0.02
CA ILE A 53 4.31 -0.02 0.10
C ILE A 53 4.20 -1.27 -0.77
N ASP A 54 3.90 -2.37 -0.13
CA ASP A 54 3.79 -3.68 -0.76
C ASP A 54 2.70 -4.44 0.01
N VAL A 55 1.43 -4.23 -0.40
CA VAL A 55 0.25 -4.65 0.37
C VAL A 55 -0.74 -5.45 -0.46
N GLU A 56 -0.25 -6.07 -1.52
CA GLU A 56 -0.98 -7.08 -2.29
C GLU A 56 -2.39 -6.62 -2.73
N GLY A 57 -2.47 -5.44 -3.34
CA GLY A 57 -3.71 -4.91 -3.92
C GLY A 57 -4.42 -3.86 -3.07
N HIS A 58 -3.94 -3.54 -1.88
CA HIS A 58 -4.55 -2.54 -0.98
C HIS A 58 -3.80 -1.20 -0.96
N GLU A 59 -3.04 -0.90 -2.01
CA GLU A 59 -2.17 0.28 -2.07
C GLU A 59 -2.97 1.58 -1.92
N LEU A 60 -4.11 1.70 -2.60
CA LEU A 60 -4.94 2.89 -2.50
C LEU A 60 -5.44 3.13 -1.08
N ASN A 61 -5.87 2.06 -0.40
CA ASN A 61 -6.30 2.14 1.00
C ASN A 61 -5.18 2.63 1.92
N VAL A 62 -3.96 2.13 1.71
CA VAL A 62 -2.79 2.57 2.48
C VAL A 62 -2.52 4.05 2.22
N LEU A 63 -2.48 4.48 0.96
CA LEU A 63 -2.23 5.87 0.60
C LEU A 63 -3.28 6.82 1.18
N GLU A 64 -4.54 6.44 1.15
CA GLU A 64 -5.62 7.21 1.78
C GLU A 64 -5.43 7.29 3.29
N GLY A 65 -5.02 6.19 3.93
CA GLY A 65 -4.79 6.13 5.38
C GLY A 65 -3.57 6.91 5.86
N ILE A 66 -2.64 7.27 4.98
CA ILE A 66 -1.46 8.09 5.29
C ILE A 66 -1.46 9.41 4.49
N ASN A 67 -2.62 9.88 4.07
CA ASN A 67 -2.75 11.06 3.24
C ASN A 67 -2.07 12.29 3.83
N LYS A 68 -2.30 12.57 5.12
CA LYS A 68 -1.68 13.71 5.81
C LYS A 68 -0.16 13.58 5.86
N THR A 69 0.34 12.39 6.13
CA THR A 69 1.77 12.09 6.11
C THR A 69 2.36 12.38 4.74
N LEU A 70 1.69 11.97 3.68
CA LEU A 70 2.16 12.18 2.30
C LEU A 70 2.13 13.66 1.90
N VAL A 71 1.15 14.42 2.36
CA VAL A 71 1.01 15.84 2.02
C VAL A 71 1.97 16.71 2.83
N ASN A 72 2.17 16.38 4.10
CA ASN A 72 2.94 17.21 5.03
C ASN A 72 4.45 16.97 5.01
N ASN A 73 4.91 16.00 4.24
CA ASN A 73 6.32 15.61 4.20
C ASN A 73 6.85 15.51 2.78
N LYS A 74 8.15 15.51 2.64
CA LYS A 74 8.83 15.24 1.37
C LYS A 74 9.12 13.75 1.28
N CYS A 75 8.47 13.07 0.34
CA CYS A 75 8.48 11.62 0.29
C CYS A 75 9.01 11.08 -1.03
N ILE A 76 9.74 9.98 -0.91
CA ILE A 76 10.01 9.06 -2.03
C ILE A 76 9.29 7.77 -1.69
N LEU A 77 8.49 7.28 -2.63
CA LEU A 77 7.71 6.06 -2.48
C LEU A 77 8.24 4.99 -3.41
N GLN A 78 8.44 3.79 -2.88
CA GLN A 78 8.50 2.57 -3.68
C GLN A 78 7.19 1.82 -3.45
N ILE A 79 6.44 1.58 -4.51
CA ILE A 79 5.13 0.95 -4.39
C ILE A 79 4.97 -0.16 -5.42
N GLU A 80 4.58 -1.34 -4.97
CA GLU A 80 4.20 -2.44 -5.86
C GLU A 80 2.72 -2.30 -6.19
N ILE A 81 2.39 -2.20 -7.48
CA ILE A 81 1.02 -1.98 -7.94
C ILE A 81 0.70 -2.99 -9.02
N PHE A 82 -0.33 -3.81 -8.81
CA PHE A 82 -0.82 -4.70 -9.84
C PHE A 82 -1.43 -3.91 -11.00
N GLU A 83 -1.31 -4.42 -12.21
CA GLU A 83 -1.76 -3.74 -13.43
C GLU A 83 -3.21 -3.26 -13.32
N LYS A 84 -4.09 -4.08 -12.78
CA LYS A 84 -5.52 -3.74 -12.61
C LYS A 84 -5.76 -2.53 -11.69
N ASN A 85 -4.84 -2.23 -10.79
CA ASN A 85 -4.95 -1.13 -9.83
C ASN A 85 -4.10 0.09 -10.21
N PHE A 86 -3.28 -0.04 -11.24
CA PHE A 86 -2.31 0.99 -11.58
C PHE A 86 -2.96 2.35 -11.82
N GLN A 87 -4.02 2.39 -12.62
CA GLN A 87 -4.64 3.65 -13.01
C GLN A 87 -5.18 4.42 -11.80
N SER A 88 -5.87 3.75 -10.88
CA SER A 88 -6.44 4.40 -9.70
C SER A 88 -5.34 4.91 -8.74
N VAL A 89 -4.31 4.10 -8.51
CA VAL A 89 -3.19 4.48 -7.64
C VAL A 89 -2.39 5.63 -8.25
N ASN A 90 -2.07 5.53 -9.53
CA ASN A 90 -1.32 6.56 -10.25
C ASN A 90 -2.08 7.90 -10.25
N ASN A 91 -3.38 7.89 -10.55
CA ASN A 91 -4.20 9.10 -10.53
C ASN A 91 -4.26 9.72 -9.14
N TYR A 92 -4.38 8.91 -8.10
CA TYR A 92 -4.37 9.41 -6.72
C TYR A 92 -3.06 10.12 -6.38
N LEU A 93 -1.93 9.49 -6.69
CA LEU A 93 -0.61 10.08 -6.43
C LEU A 93 -0.38 11.35 -7.25
N LEU A 94 -0.76 11.37 -8.52
CA LEU A 94 -0.67 12.57 -9.34
C LEU A 94 -1.52 13.72 -8.79
N SER A 95 -2.71 13.44 -8.28
CA SER A 95 -3.57 14.44 -7.66
C SER A 95 -2.95 15.09 -6.40
N MET A 96 -2.01 14.41 -5.78
CA MET A 96 -1.27 14.88 -4.59
C MET A 96 0.10 15.49 -4.95
N ASN A 97 0.33 15.82 -6.21
CA ASN A 97 1.60 16.36 -6.71
C ASN A 97 2.80 15.40 -6.61
N TYR A 98 2.53 14.10 -6.58
CA TYR A 98 3.56 13.09 -6.74
C TYR A 98 3.81 12.84 -8.22
N LYS A 99 5.04 12.58 -8.59
CA LYS A 99 5.44 12.24 -9.96
C LYS A 99 6.08 10.85 -9.97
N LYS A 100 5.71 10.05 -10.94
CA LYS A 100 6.41 8.79 -11.20
C LYS A 100 7.80 9.09 -11.76
N ILE A 101 8.84 8.62 -11.09
CA ILE A 101 10.22 8.87 -11.48
C ILE A 101 10.91 7.66 -12.08
N PHE A 102 10.43 6.46 -11.78
CA PHE A 102 11.03 5.23 -12.24
C PHE A 102 10.04 4.07 -12.12
N GLU A 103 10.20 3.06 -12.99
CA GLU A 103 9.50 1.79 -12.85
C GLU A 103 10.45 0.64 -13.15
N VAL A 104 10.33 -0.45 -12.39
CA VAL A 104 11.04 -1.69 -12.66
C VAL A 104 10.12 -2.56 -13.52
N LYS A 105 10.45 -2.68 -14.80
CA LYS A 105 9.70 -3.51 -15.74
C LYS A 105 9.66 -4.96 -15.23
N ASN A 106 8.53 -5.62 -15.45
CA ASN A 106 8.25 -7.02 -15.08
C ASN A 106 8.14 -7.30 -13.57
N ARG A 107 8.18 -6.28 -12.70
CA ARG A 107 8.05 -6.47 -11.26
C ARG A 107 6.95 -5.61 -10.63
N SER A 108 6.21 -4.86 -11.41
CA SER A 108 5.13 -3.99 -10.94
C SER A 108 5.55 -3.02 -9.84
N ASN A 109 6.83 -2.67 -9.79
CA ASN A 109 7.39 -1.73 -8.82
C ASN A 109 7.56 -0.36 -9.44
N PHE A 110 7.01 0.64 -8.78
CA PHE A 110 7.01 2.03 -9.25
C PHE A 110 7.58 2.94 -8.17
N PHE A 111 8.27 3.98 -8.61
CA PHE A 111 8.84 4.97 -7.72
C PHE A 111 8.20 6.33 -8.00
N TYR A 112 7.76 6.98 -6.94
CA TYR A 112 7.14 8.30 -6.97
C TYR A 112 7.83 9.23 -5.99
N LYS A 113 7.77 10.52 -6.28
CA LYS A 113 8.24 11.56 -5.34
C LYS A 113 7.42 12.82 -5.47
N ASN A 114 7.38 13.61 -4.41
CA ASN A 114 6.81 14.95 -4.38
C ASN A 114 7.88 16.05 -4.16
N LEU A 115 9.10 15.71 -4.38
CA LEU A 115 10.24 16.63 -4.23
C LEU A 115 10.42 17.46 -5.48
#